data_2115938c3d481157d33c9fdbc1e99697
#
_entry.id   2115938c3d481157d33c9fdbc1e99697
#
_cell.length_a   1.000
_cell.length_b   1.000
_cell.length_c   1.000
_cell.angle_alpha   90.00
_cell.angle_beta   90.00
_cell.angle_gamma   90.00
#
_symmetry.space_group_name_H-M   'P 1'
#
loop_
_entity.id
_entity.type
_entity.pdbx_description
1 polymer ?
#
loop_
_entity_poly.entity_id
_entity_poly.type
_entity_poly.pdbx_seq_one_letter_code
_entity_poly.pdbx_strand_id
1 'polypeptide(L)'
;MSAPTDTAEAATEDDEAGDTKASSKSGIDAYLPNRREAIFLGGGAILGGLLGAGGVAYTGGEHVAPDRNDAAAPSSKQARELLVEGNARFVAGTPERPDQTLARRAIVAGGQHPFAAILSCADSRVPPEVLFDQGLGDLFVVRSAGQVVDRAVLGSLQYGVEHLEIPLLVVLGHTACGAVNATVEAVETKAKPTGTAIDDLVAAIKPAVEEAGEIGAEGEDLVETVIGLNVERVSEALKSDPVIGEFVAKRSLKVVGAVYDLSTGEVEWL
;
A
#
# COMPACT_ATOMS: atom_id res chain seq x y z
N MET A 1 51.05 48.53 32.34
CA MET A 1 52.25 47.83 31.87
C MET A 1 51.75 46.88 30.79
N SER A 2 51.77 47.36 29.64
CA SER A 2 52.55 47.02 28.43
C SER A 2 52.00 45.85 27.64
N ALA A 3 51.42 46.21 26.53
CA ALA A 3 51.32 45.40 25.32
C ALA A 3 52.73 45.19 24.72
N PRO A 4 52.95 44.36 23.72
CA PRO A 4 52.66 44.68 22.31
C PRO A 4 52.04 43.50 21.53
N THR A 5 51.14 43.79 20.54
CA THR A 5 51.30 43.91 19.07
C THR A 5 52.27 42.92 18.39
N ASP A 6 51.80 42.10 17.53
CA ASP A 6 52.38 42.09 16.19
C ASP A 6 51.41 41.55 15.13
N THR A 7 51.47 42.19 13.99
CA THR A 7 50.76 42.12 12.74
C THR A 7 51.49 41.23 11.76
N ALA A 8 50.74 40.61 10.83
CA ALA A 8 51.09 40.33 9.42
C ALA A 8 49.90 39.60 8.78
N GLU A 9 49.12 40.17 7.88
CA GLU A 9 49.33 40.44 6.48
C GLU A 9 48.92 39.29 5.54
N ALA A 10 47.97 39.61 4.80
CA ALA A 10 47.33 39.20 3.58
C ALA A 10 47.96 38.12 2.67
N ALA A 11 47.11 37.27 2.14
CA ALA A 11 47.16 36.93 0.70
C ALA A 11 45.75 36.46 0.23
N THR A 12 45.27 37.17 -0.71
CA THR A 12 44.11 36.88 -1.59
C THR A 12 44.53 35.83 -2.63
N GLU A 13 43.72 34.78 -2.81
CA GLU A 13 43.64 34.08 -4.08
C GLU A 13 42.18 33.72 -4.37
N ASP A 14 41.66 34.29 -5.44
CA ASP A 14 40.43 33.96 -6.09
C ASP A 14 40.54 32.56 -6.72
N ASP A 15 39.59 31.68 -6.44
CA ASP A 15 39.38 30.52 -7.31
C ASP A 15 37.87 30.30 -7.55
N GLU A 16 37.48 30.55 -8.80
CA GLU A 16 36.19 30.24 -9.37
C GLU A 16 35.95 28.71 -9.28
N ALA A 17 35.00 28.24 -8.47
CA ALA A 17 34.51 26.89 -8.53
C ALA A 17 33.08 26.88 -9.04
N GLY A 18 32.93 26.38 -10.26
CA GLY A 18 31.68 26.23 -10.98
C GLY A 18 30.66 25.40 -10.20
N ASP A 19 29.47 25.95 -10.16
CA ASP A 19 28.27 25.38 -9.60
C ASP A 19 27.77 24.19 -10.45
N THR A 20 28.24 22.97 -10.16
CA THR A 20 27.64 21.75 -10.68
C THR A 20 26.57 21.30 -9.68
N LYS A 21 25.32 21.67 -9.94
CA LYS A 21 24.15 21.09 -9.33
C LYS A 21 24.13 19.58 -9.58
N ALA A 22 24.69 18.80 -8.66
CA ALA A 22 24.45 17.40 -8.56
C ALA A 22 23.03 17.18 -8.03
N SER A 23 22.11 16.79 -8.93
CA SER A 23 20.81 16.24 -8.56
C SER A 23 21.04 15.02 -7.69
N SER A 24 20.74 15.12 -6.38
CA SER A 24 20.77 13.99 -5.47
C SER A 24 19.62 13.07 -5.84
N LYS A 25 19.92 11.95 -6.52
CA LYS A 25 18.99 10.83 -6.63
C LYS A 25 18.63 10.36 -5.23
N SER A 26 17.33 10.12 -4.97
CA SER A 26 16.87 9.60 -3.68
C SER A 26 17.58 8.27 -3.39
N GLY A 27 17.88 8.00 -2.10
CA GLY A 27 18.74 6.87 -1.70
C GLY A 27 18.24 5.48 -2.11
N ILE A 28 17.01 5.35 -2.59
CA ILE A 28 16.39 4.09 -3.06
C ILE A 28 16.77 3.79 -4.52
N ASP A 29 16.91 4.81 -5.37
CA ASP A 29 17.32 4.64 -6.78
C ASP A 29 18.70 3.99 -6.92
N ALA A 30 19.52 4.00 -5.86
CA ALA A 30 20.83 3.36 -5.85
C ALA A 30 20.76 1.83 -5.71
N TYR A 31 19.62 1.27 -5.31
CA TYR A 31 19.47 -0.17 -4.99
C TYR A 31 18.51 -0.91 -5.92
N LEU A 32 17.73 -0.21 -6.74
CA LEU A 32 16.72 -0.84 -7.60
C LEU A 32 17.07 -0.63 -9.07
N PRO A 33 17.17 -1.69 -9.88
CA PRO A 33 17.29 -1.57 -11.33
C PRO A 33 16.03 -0.93 -11.89
N ASN A 34 16.20 -0.03 -12.88
CA ASN A 34 15.04 0.54 -13.56
C ASN A 34 14.30 -0.56 -14.36
N ARG A 35 13.03 -0.31 -14.69
CA ARG A 35 12.14 -1.27 -15.35
C ARG A 35 12.71 -1.88 -16.64
N ARG A 36 13.58 -1.15 -17.35
CA ARG A 36 14.25 -1.63 -18.59
C ARG A 36 15.38 -2.61 -18.30
N GLU A 37 16.04 -2.49 -17.16
CA GLU A 37 17.15 -3.37 -16.77
C GLU A 37 16.64 -4.66 -16.11
N ALA A 38 15.51 -4.63 -15.39
CA ALA A 38 14.90 -5.82 -14.79
C ALA A 38 14.43 -6.85 -15.84
N ILE A 39 14.05 -6.40 -17.05
CA ILE A 39 13.62 -7.28 -18.15
C ILE A 39 14.79 -8.08 -18.74
N PHE A 40 16.03 -7.58 -18.65
CA PHE A 40 17.20 -8.26 -19.24
C PHE A 40 17.88 -9.29 -18.32
N LEU A 41 17.61 -9.30 -17.03
CA LEU A 41 18.23 -10.25 -16.08
C LEU A 41 17.46 -11.57 -15.93
N GLY A 42 16.25 -11.69 -16.49
CA GLY A 42 15.41 -12.89 -16.46
C GLY A 42 15.60 -13.90 -17.60
N GLY A 43 16.51 -13.64 -18.56
CA GLY A 43 16.76 -14.47 -19.74
C GLY A 43 17.79 -15.59 -19.51
N GLY A 44 17.70 -16.37 -18.46
CA GLY A 44 18.48 -17.58 -18.26
C GLY A 44 17.82 -18.80 -18.91
N ALA A 45 18.40 -19.28 -20.00
CA ALA A 45 17.97 -20.48 -20.73
C ALA A 45 17.92 -21.71 -19.80
N ILE A 46 16.74 -22.29 -19.63
CA ILE A 46 16.57 -23.62 -19.04
C ILE A 46 16.67 -24.64 -20.18
N LEU A 47 17.83 -25.25 -20.32
CA LEU A 47 18.05 -26.44 -21.12
C LEU A 47 17.78 -27.68 -20.28
N GLY A 48 16.78 -28.38 -20.66
CA GLY A 48 16.51 -29.81 -20.66
C GLY A 48 16.94 -30.71 -19.53
N GLY A 49 16.00 -31.45 -19.00
CA GLY A 49 16.16 -32.69 -18.28
C GLY A 49 14.87 -33.48 -18.30
N LEU A 50 14.68 -34.32 -19.32
CA LEU A 50 13.67 -35.38 -19.29
C LEU A 50 14.03 -36.39 -18.21
N LEU A 51 13.17 -36.63 -17.23
CA LEU A 51 12.98 -37.94 -16.64
C LEU A 51 11.52 -38.02 -16.14
N GLY A 52 10.81 -39.02 -16.66
CA GLY A 52 9.41 -39.23 -16.48
C GLY A 52 9.03 -39.84 -15.15
N ALA A 53 7.80 -39.71 -14.80
CA ALA A 53 6.87 -40.79 -14.40
C ALA A 53 5.61 -40.24 -13.75
N GLY A 54 4.44 -40.70 -14.15
CA GLY A 54 3.23 -40.72 -13.33
C GLY A 54 2.35 -39.48 -13.41
N GLY A 55 1.76 -39.21 -14.56
CA GLY A 55 0.68 -38.24 -14.69
C GLY A 55 -0.60 -38.73 -14.00
N VAL A 56 -1.01 -38.05 -12.91
CA VAL A 56 -2.43 -38.03 -12.52
C VAL A 56 -3.08 -36.97 -13.40
N ALA A 57 -3.89 -37.41 -14.36
CA ALA A 57 -4.69 -36.52 -15.18
C ALA A 57 -5.77 -35.86 -14.31
N TYR A 58 -5.54 -34.62 -13.92
CA TYR A 58 -6.55 -33.76 -13.31
C TYR A 58 -7.37 -33.18 -14.49
N THR A 59 -8.53 -33.78 -14.79
CA THR A 59 -9.50 -33.24 -15.74
C THR A 59 -10.43 -32.25 -15.04
N GLY A 60 -9.87 -31.21 -14.47
CA GLY A 60 -10.61 -29.99 -14.11
C GLY A 60 -10.40 -28.99 -15.23
N GLY A 61 -11.46 -28.55 -15.91
CA GLY A 61 -11.37 -27.51 -16.91
C GLY A 61 -10.77 -26.25 -16.29
N GLU A 62 -9.48 -26.01 -16.53
CA GLU A 62 -8.84 -24.76 -16.18
C GLU A 62 -9.44 -23.67 -17.08
N HIS A 63 -10.29 -22.84 -16.51
CA HIS A 63 -10.47 -21.49 -17.03
C HIS A 63 -9.16 -20.76 -16.79
N VAL A 64 -8.21 -20.88 -17.74
CA VAL A 64 -7.04 -20.02 -17.76
C VAL A 64 -7.55 -18.63 -18.13
N ALA A 65 -7.75 -17.77 -17.15
CA ALA A 65 -7.96 -16.36 -17.42
C ALA A 65 -6.80 -15.85 -18.28
N PRO A 66 -7.04 -14.97 -19.27
CA PRO A 66 -5.97 -14.43 -20.11
C PRO A 66 -4.87 -13.83 -19.22
N ASP A 67 -3.62 -14.14 -19.57
CA ASP A 67 -2.47 -13.65 -18.84
C ASP A 67 -2.47 -12.11 -18.82
N ARG A 68 -2.73 -11.52 -17.66
CA ARG A 68 -2.78 -10.06 -17.50
C ARG A 68 -1.40 -9.40 -17.74
N ASN A 69 -0.34 -10.18 -17.79
CA ASN A 69 1.00 -9.65 -18.10
C ASN A 69 1.12 -9.15 -19.55
N ASP A 70 0.28 -9.67 -20.48
CA ASP A 70 0.26 -9.26 -21.89
C ASP A 70 -0.84 -8.21 -22.18
N ALA A 71 -1.77 -8.00 -21.26
CA ALA A 71 -2.81 -6.99 -21.38
C ALA A 71 -2.30 -5.62 -20.92
N ALA A 72 -2.77 -4.54 -21.54
CA ALA A 72 -2.54 -3.20 -21.03
C ALA A 72 -3.04 -3.10 -19.57
N ALA A 73 -2.25 -2.43 -18.70
CA ALA A 73 -2.64 -2.25 -17.30
C ALA A 73 -4.06 -1.64 -17.23
N PRO A 74 -4.97 -2.16 -16.39
CA PRO A 74 -6.31 -1.62 -16.29
C PRO A 74 -6.27 -0.18 -15.79
N SER A 75 -7.23 0.63 -16.22
CA SER A 75 -7.47 1.95 -15.62
C SER A 75 -7.89 1.81 -14.16
N SER A 76 -7.76 2.88 -13.36
CA SER A 76 -8.24 2.89 -11.98
C SER A 76 -9.73 2.52 -11.83
N LYS A 77 -10.55 2.86 -12.85
CA LYS A 77 -11.95 2.48 -12.89
C LYS A 77 -12.13 0.97 -13.04
N GLN A 78 -11.46 0.37 -14.02
CA GLN A 78 -11.49 -1.07 -14.27
C GLN A 78 -10.89 -1.86 -13.08
N ALA A 79 -9.82 -1.36 -12.47
CA ALA A 79 -9.25 -1.93 -11.26
C ALA A 79 -10.26 -1.97 -10.11
N ARG A 80 -11.03 -0.89 -9.91
CA ARG A 80 -12.11 -0.87 -8.92
C ARG A 80 -13.24 -1.84 -9.27
N GLU A 81 -13.65 -1.92 -10.53
CA GLU A 81 -14.68 -2.86 -10.98
C GLU A 81 -14.27 -4.31 -10.68
N LEU A 82 -13.01 -4.69 -10.91
CA LEU A 82 -12.49 -6.02 -10.57
C LEU A 82 -12.59 -6.33 -9.07
N LEU A 83 -12.30 -5.35 -8.21
CA LEU A 83 -12.44 -5.49 -6.76
C LEU A 83 -13.91 -5.63 -6.34
N VAL A 84 -14.81 -4.82 -6.92
CA VAL A 84 -16.26 -4.88 -6.64
C VAL A 84 -16.82 -6.24 -7.04
N GLU A 85 -16.51 -6.72 -8.24
CA GLU A 85 -16.95 -8.04 -8.72
C GLU A 85 -16.41 -9.18 -7.86
N GLY A 86 -15.13 -9.10 -7.46
CA GLY A 86 -14.51 -10.09 -6.59
C GLY A 86 -15.15 -10.12 -5.20
N ASN A 87 -15.42 -8.96 -4.61
CA ASN A 87 -16.12 -8.89 -3.33
C ASN A 87 -17.55 -9.41 -3.44
N ALA A 88 -18.26 -9.13 -4.52
CA ALA A 88 -19.60 -9.70 -4.74
C ALA A 88 -19.58 -11.23 -4.80
N ARG A 89 -18.57 -11.86 -5.43
CA ARG A 89 -18.38 -13.31 -5.40
C ARG A 89 -18.09 -13.84 -4.00
N PHE A 90 -17.25 -13.13 -3.24
CA PHE A 90 -16.94 -13.48 -1.86
C PHE A 90 -18.20 -13.47 -0.98
N VAL A 91 -18.99 -12.39 -1.04
CA VAL A 91 -20.25 -12.23 -0.30
C VAL A 91 -21.27 -13.31 -0.69
N ALA A 92 -21.38 -13.63 -1.98
CA ALA A 92 -22.26 -14.68 -2.47
C ALA A 92 -21.80 -16.10 -2.11
N GLY A 93 -20.60 -16.28 -1.53
CA GLY A 93 -20.04 -17.60 -1.23
C GLY A 93 -19.65 -18.42 -2.46
N THR A 94 -19.42 -17.73 -3.60
CA THR A 94 -19.07 -18.35 -4.90
C THR A 94 -17.72 -17.86 -5.43
N PRO A 95 -16.62 -17.89 -4.63
CA PRO A 95 -15.32 -17.41 -5.07
C PRO A 95 -14.77 -18.27 -6.21
N GLU A 96 -14.24 -17.61 -7.24
CA GLU A 96 -13.61 -18.25 -8.39
C GLU A 96 -12.15 -18.61 -8.14
N ARG A 97 -11.51 -17.92 -7.18
CA ARG A 97 -10.09 -18.08 -6.82
C ARG A 97 -9.15 -17.96 -8.02
N PRO A 98 -9.24 -16.87 -8.78
CA PRO A 98 -8.43 -16.69 -9.99
C PRO A 98 -6.96 -16.66 -9.65
N ASP A 99 -6.10 -16.90 -10.66
CA ASP A 99 -4.66 -16.69 -10.57
C ASP A 99 -3.95 -17.41 -9.39
N GLN A 100 -4.43 -18.60 -8.98
CA GLN A 100 -3.86 -19.40 -7.89
C GLN A 100 -3.21 -20.72 -8.37
N THR A 101 -2.99 -20.87 -9.69
CA THR A 101 -2.44 -22.08 -10.29
C THR A 101 -0.90 -22.14 -10.19
N LEU A 102 -0.33 -23.34 -10.38
CA LEU A 102 1.12 -23.50 -10.51
C LEU A 102 1.67 -22.77 -11.72
N ALA A 103 0.91 -22.71 -12.81
CA ALA A 103 1.26 -21.97 -14.02
C ALA A 103 1.36 -20.47 -13.73
N ARG A 104 0.37 -19.89 -13.06
CA ARG A 104 0.38 -18.48 -12.65
C ARG A 104 1.58 -18.18 -11.75
N ARG A 105 1.87 -19.04 -10.77
CA ARG A 105 3.03 -18.88 -9.90
C ARG A 105 4.34 -18.83 -10.68
N ALA A 106 4.49 -19.66 -11.70
CA ALA A 106 5.68 -19.65 -12.54
C ALA A 106 5.81 -18.36 -13.37
N ILE A 107 4.69 -17.85 -13.89
CA ILE A 107 4.65 -16.59 -14.64
C ILE A 107 5.07 -15.40 -13.76
N VAL A 108 4.44 -15.24 -12.59
CA VAL A 108 4.71 -14.08 -11.72
C VAL A 108 6.04 -14.17 -10.99
N ALA A 109 6.75 -15.29 -11.03
CA ALA A 109 8.11 -15.40 -10.52
C ALA A 109 9.09 -14.51 -11.28
N GLY A 110 8.79 -14.14 -12.54
CA GLY A 110 9.59 -13.25 -13.36
C GLY A 110 9.35 -11.76 -13.13
N GLY A 111 8.26 -11.38 -12.44
CA GLY A 111 7.90 -9.99 -12.17
C GLY A 111 6.47 -9.87 -11.65
N GLN A 112 6.12 -8.68 -11.15
CA GLN A 112 4.77 -8.40 -10.65
C GLN A 112 4.18 -7.15 -11.34
N HIS A 113 2.89 -7.22 -11.63
CA HIS A 113 2.12 -6.13 -12.24
C HIS A 113 0.74 -6.03 -11.54
N PRO A 114 0.72 -5.69 -10.24
CA PRO A 114 -0.53 -5.58 -9.50
C PRO A 114 -1.39 -4.47 -10.08
N PHE A 115 -2.70 -4.72 -10.19
CA PHE A 115 -3.63 -3.71 -10.70
C PHE A 115 -4.16 -2.77 -9.62
N ALA A 116 -3.99 -3.12 -8.34
CA ALA A 116 -4.35 -2.27 -7.21
C ALA A 116 -3.39 -2.45 -6.03
N ALA A 117 -3.17 -1.37 -5.28
CA ALA A 117 -2.58 -1.41 -3.95
C ALA A 117 -3.69 -1.34 -2.91
N ILE A 118 -3.59 -2.15 -1.86
CA ILE A 118 -4.51 -2.15 -0.73
C ILE A 118 -3.73 -1.87 0.54
N LEU A 119 -4.01 -0.73 1.18
CA LEU A 119 -3.60 -0.46 2.55
C LEU A 119 -4.73 -0.89 3.48
N SER A 120 -4.53 -1.94 4.27
CA SER A 120 -5.56 -2.48 5.15
C SER A 120 -5.08 -2.72 6.58
N CYS A 121 -6.05 -3.03 7.46
CA CYS A 121 -5.71 -3.44 8.81
C CYS A 121 -4.97 -4.79 8.84
N ALA A 122 -4.09 -4.95 9.84
CA ALA A 122 -3.41 -6.21 10.14
C ALA A 122 -4.35 -7.29 10.74
N ASP A 123 -5.61 -6.95 11.02
CA ASP A 123 -6.62 -7.85 11.56
C ASP A 123 -6.73 -9.14 10.72
N SER A 124 -6.63 -10.30 11.35
CA SER A 124 -6.58 -11.59 10.67
C SER A 124 -7.84 -11.93 9.87
N ARG A 125 -8.95 -11.23 10.14
CA ARG A 125 -10.25 -11.41 9.48
C ARG A 125 -10.36 -10.58 8.17
N VAL A 126 -9.34 -9.77 7.84
CA VAL A 126 -9.34 -8.82 6.71
C VAL A 126 -8.21 -9.14 5.73
N PRO A 127 -8.15 -10.34 5.11
CA PRO A 127 -7.17 -10.65 4.07
C PRO A 127 -7.65 -10.13 2.70
N PRO A 128 -7.05 -9.06 2.12
CA PRO A 128 -7.58 -8.43 0.92
C PRO A 128 -7.73 -9.36 -0.29
N GLU A 129 -6.79 -10.29 -0.49
CA GLU A 129 -6.84 -11.23 -1.60
C GLU A 129 -8.08 -12.16 -1.52
N VAL A 130 -8.51 -12.50 -0.30
CA VAL A 130 -9.69 -13.33 -0.08
C VAL A 130 -10.97 -12.51 -0.22
N LEU A 131 -11.01 -11.29 0.38
CA LEU A 131 -12.19 -10.42 0.35
C LEU A 131 -12.55 -9.98 -1.06
N PHE A 132 -11.53 -9.78 -1.89
CA PHE A 132 -11.70 -9.34 -3.28
C PHE A 132 -11.59 -10.48 -4.29
N ASP A 133 -11.51 -11.73 -3.83
CA ASP A 133 -11.37 -12.92 -4.66
C ASP A 133 -10.32 -12.72 -5.77
N GLN A 134 -9.09 -12.40 -5.37
CA GLN A 134 -7.95 -12.15 -6.25
C GLN A 134 -6.84 -13.18 -5.99
N GLY A 135 -5.88 -13.26 -6.89
CA GLY A 135 -4.82 -14.25 -6.85
C GLY A 135 -3.40 -13.67 -6.80
N LEU A 136 -2.43 -14.51 -7.17
CA LEU A 136 -1.02 -14.19 -7.11
C LEU A 136 -0.66 -13.06 -8.09
N GLY A 137 -0.07 -11.98 -7.55
CA GLY A 137 0.41 -10.86 -8.33
C GLY A 137 -0.65 -9.84 -8.74
N ASP A 138 -1.92 -10.03 -8.32
CA ASP A 138 -3.03 -9.14 -8.66
C ASP A 138 -3.06 -7.90 -7.76
N LEU A 139 -2.76 -8.05 -6.47
CA LEU A 139 -2.78 -6.98 -5.49
C LEU A 139 -1.40 -6.74 -4.88
N PHE A 140 -1.09 -5.48 -4.60
CA PHE A 140 0.04 -5.05 -3.78
C PHE A 140 -0.50 -4.69 -2.38
N VAL A 141 -0.30 -5.57 -1.41
CA VAL A 141 -0.94 -5.46 -0.10
C VAL A 141 0.04 -4.96 0.95
N VAL A 142 -0.33 -3.86 1.63
CA VAL A 142 0.38 -3.30 2.79
C VAL A 142 -0.58 -3.32 3.98
N ARG A 143 -0.13 -3.80 5.15
CA ARG A 143 -1.00 -3.96 6.31
C ARG A 143 -0.34 -3.47 7.59
N SER A 144 -1.09 -2.68 8.37
CA SER A 144 -0.73 -2.22 9.70
C SER A 144 -1.98 -2.19 10.59
N ALA A 145 -1.85 -2.23 11.91
CA ALA A 145 -3.01 -2.15 12.79
C ALA A 145 -3.74 -0.81 12.58
N GLY A 146 -5.07 -0.85 12.32
CA GLY A 146 -5.87 0.33 12.03
C GLY A 146 -5.47 1.06 10.74
N GLN A 147 -4.82 0.40 9.78
CA GLN A 147 -4.25 0.96 8.54
C GLN A 147 -3.41 2.24 8.76
N VAL A 148 -2.73 2.32 9.90
CA VAL A 148 -1.86 3.44 10.25
C VAL A 148 -0.68 3.52 9.28
N VAL A 149 -0.35 4.74 8.85
CA VAL A 149 0.74 5.00 7.91
C VAL A 149 1.97 5.51 8.67
N ASP A 150 2.93 4.63 8.89
CA ASP A 150 4.29 5.00 9.30
C ASP A 150 5.21 5.17 8.09
N ARG A 151 6.49 5.46 8.32
CA ARG A 151 7.46 5.64 7.23
C ARG A 151 7.69 4.39 6.38
N ALA A 152 7.61 3.19 6.95
CA ALA A 152 7.81 1.95 6.22
C ALA A 152 6.57 1.60 5.37
N VAL A 153 5.38 1.79 5.92
CA VAL A 153 4.10 1.69 5.21
C VAL A 153 4.06 2.69 4.06
N LEU A 154 4.36 3.98 4.32
CA LEU A 154 4.38 5.01 3.29
C LEU A 154 5.39 4.68 2.19
N GLY A 155 6.61 4.30 2.54
CA GLY A 155 7.64 3.92 1.56
C GLY A 155 7.23 2.72 0.70
N SER A 156 6.51 1.74 1.28
CA SER A 156 5.97 0.61 0.53
C SER A 156 4.90 1.04 -0.48
N LEU A 157 4.01 1.96 -0.08
CA LEU A 157 2.98 2.50 -0.98
C LEU A 157 3.58 3.35 -2.10
N GLN A 158 4.57 4.21 -1.78
CA GLN A 158 5.31 4.98 -2.77
C GLN A 158 6.00 4.07 -3.79
N TYR A 159 6.65 2.98 -3.32
CA TYR A 159 7.24 1.97 -4.20
C TYR A 159 6.21 1.37 -5.17
N GLY A 160 5.05 0.95 -4.66
CA GLY A 160 3.99 0.40 -5.49
C GLY A 160 3.50 1.38 -6.56
N VAL A 161 3.35 2.66 -6.20
CA VAL A 161 2.88 3.70 -7.11
C VAL A 161 3.95 4.09 -8.13
N GLU A 162 5.19 4.31 -7.69
CA GLU A 162 6.27 4.85 -8.53
C GLU A 162 6.91 3.79 -9.42
N HIS A 163 7.16 2.59 -8.89
CA HIS A 163 7.90 1.55 -9.60
C HIS A 163 7.04 0.48 -10.26
N LEU A 164 5.82 0.22 -9.72
CA LEU A 164 4.89 -0.75 -10.28
C LEU A 164 3.77 -0.08 -11.08
N GLU A 165 3.72 1.27 -11.08
CA GLU A 165 2.73 2.07 -11.82
C GLU A 165 1.28 1.66 -11.53
N ILE A 166 0.98 1.36 -10.25
CA ILE A 166 -0.33 0.90 -9.81
C ILE A 166 -1.36 2.00 -10.00
N PRO A 167 -2.48 1.76 -10.72
CA PRO A 167 -3.46 2.80 -11.04
C PRO A 167 -4.48 3.10 -9.93
N LEU A 168 -4.62 2.20 -8.94
CA LEU A 168 -5.59 2.32 -7.86
C LEU A 168 -4.95 2.00 -6.51
N LEU A 169 -5.12 2.88 -5.52
CA LEU A 169 -4.77 2.65 -4.13
C LEU A 169 -6.05 2.73 -3.29
N VAL A 170 -6.35 1.66 -2.57
CA VAL A 170 -7.51 1.56 -1.66
C VAL A 170 -7.03 1.61 -0.23
N VAL A 171 -7.58 2.52 0.57
CA VAL A 171 -7.46 2.52 2.04
C VAL A 171 -8.66 1.77 2.58
N LEU A 172 -8.44 0.55 3.09
CA LEU A 172 -9.49 -0.36 3.51
C LEU A 172 -9.54 -0.44 5.05
N GLY A 173 -10.54 0.22 5.63
CA GLY A 173 -10.95 0.02 7.01
C GLY A 173 -11.85 -1.20 7.17
N HIS A 174 -12.28 -1.49 8.40
CA HIS A 174 -13.24 -2.55 8.67
C HIS A 174 -14.01 -2.31 9.96
N THR A 175 -15.24 -2.82 10.06
CA THR A 175 -16.07 -2.76 11.28
C THR A 175 -15.40 -3.47 12.45
N ALA A 176 -15.70 -3.05 13.66
CA ALA A 176 -15.15 -3.61 14.90
C ALA A 176 -13.61 -3.68 14.92
N CYS A 177 -12.93 -2.65 14.42
CA CYS A 177 -11.46 -2.57 14.39
C CYS A 177 -10.88 -2.43 15.79
N GLY A 178 -10.04 -3.41 16.20
CA GLY A 178 -9.46 -3.41 17.55
C GLY A 178 -8.56 -2.20 17.85
N ALA A 179 -7.83 -1.68 16.85
CA ALA A 179 -6.99 -0.49 17.02
C ALA A 179 -7.84 0.77 17.21
N VAL A 180 -8.96 0.89 16.51
CA VAL A 180 -9.91 2.00 16.68
C VAL A 180 -10.57 1.91 18.04
N ASN A 181 -11.10 0.73 18.43
CA ASN A 181 -11.70 0.53 19.75
C ASN A 181 -10.75 0.91 20.89
N ALA A 182 -9.50 0.44 20.83
CA ALA A 182 -8.50 0.78 21.83
C ALA A 182 -8.18 2.28 21.88
N THR A 183 -8.24 2.97 20.74
CA THR A 183 -8.02 4.43 20.68
C THR A 183 -9.20 5.19 21.28
N VAL A 184 -10.43 4.80 20.95
CA VAL A 184 -11.65 5.40 21.54
C VAL A 184 -11.62 5.25 23.05
N GLU A 185 -11.37 4.03 23.57
CA GLU A 185 -11.26 3.79 25.02
C GLU A 185 -10.16 4.63 25.66
N ALA A 186 -8.98 4.73 25.03
CA ALA A 186 -7.88 5.53 25.55
C ALA A 186 -8.22 7.03 25.63
N VAL A 187 -8.97 7.58 24.66
CA VAL A 187 -9.41 8.98 24.64
C VAL A 187 -10.48 9.22 25.71
N GLU A 188 -11.51 8.39 25.78
CA GLU A 188 -12.61 8.51 26.74
C GLU A 188 -12.13 8.42 28.20
N THR A 189 -11.25 7.45 28.48
CA THR A 189 -10.73 7.22 29.83
C THR A 189 -9.54 8.13 30.18
N LYS A 190 -9.05 8.94 29.23
CA LYS A 190 -7.82 9.73 29.37
C LYS A 190 -6.65 8.86 29.82
N ALA A 191 -6.54 7.68 29.22
CA ALA A 191 -5.50 6.70 29.54
C ALA A 191 -4.10 7.32 29.38
N LYS A 192 -3.18 6.93 30.28
CA LYS A 192 -1.78 7.34 30.15
C LYS A 192 -1.08 6.45 29.12
N PRO A 193 -0.10 7.01 28.37
CA PRO A 193 0.73 6.22 27.48
C PRO A 193 1.34 5.00 28.20
N THR A 194 1.38 3.88 27.49
CA THR A 194 1.92 2.60 27.99
C THR A 194 3.46 2.54 27.92
N GLY A 195 4.07 3.42 27.11
CA GLY A 195 5.50 3.40 26.78
C GLY A 195 5.88 2.32 25.76
N THR A 196 4.88 1.76 25.05
CA THR A 196 5.09 0.78 23.97
C THR A 196 4.75 1.39 22.60
N ALA A 197 5.14 0.72 21.52
CA ALA A 197 4.79 1.15 20.15
C ALA A 197 3.27 1.19 19.87
N ILE A 198 2.43 0.65 20.76
CA ILE A 198 0.97 0.77 20.65
C ILE A 198 0.54 2.23 20.81
N ASP A 199 1.28 3.02 21.56
CA ASP A 199 1.01 4.45 21.75
C ASP A 199 1.08 5.22 20.43
N ASP A 200 1.94 4.79 19.49
CA ASP A 200 2.03 5.39 18.16
C ASP A 200 0.78 5.11 17.32
N LEU A 201 0.19 3.92 17.45
CA LEU A 201 -1.08 3.58 16.80
C LEU A 201 -2.23 4.44 17.35
N VAL A 202 -2.31 4.57 18.67
CA VAL A 202 -3.30 5.42 19.34
C VAL A 202 -3.12 6.88 18.90
N ALA A 203 -1.91 7.39 18.87
CA ALA A 203 -1.62 8.76 18.44
C ALA A 203 -2.02 9.03 16.99
N ALA A 204 -1.84 8.05 16.11
CA ALA A 204 -2.19 8.17 14.70
C ALA A 204 -3.71 8.16 14.46
N ILE A 205 -4.48 7.38 15.23
CA ILE A 205 -5.94 7.25 15.07
C ILE A 205 -6.69 8.33 15.87
N LYS A 206 -6.12 8.82 16.99
CA LYS A 206 -6.74 9.80 17.89
C LYS A 206 -7.39 11.00 17.18
N PRO A 207 -6.81 11.62 16.14
CA PRO A 207 -7.46 12.73 15.46
C PRO A 207 -8.83 12.38 14.85
N ALA A 208 -9.05 11.12 14.42
CA ALA A 208 -10.36 10.68 13.94
C ALA A 208 -11.38 10.54 15.09
N VAL A 209 -10.93 10.16 16.29
CA VAL A 209 -11.79 10.12 17.49
C VAL A 209 -12.22 11.52 17.90
N GLU A 210 -11.29 12.47 17.88
CA GLU A 210 -11.56 13.87 18.21
C GLU A 210 -12.57 14.48 17.22
N GLU A 211 -12.39 14.24 15.93
CA GLU A 211 -13.31 14.70 14.87
C GLU A 211 -14.71 14.07 15.01
N ALA A 212 -14.80 12.76 15.31
CA ALA A 212 -16.07 12.10 15.58
C ALA A 212 -16.83 12.76 16.74
N GLY A 213 -16.11 13.11 17.82
CA GLY A 213 -16.70 13.84 18.95
C GLY A 213 -17.18 15.25 18.57
N GLU A 214 -16.47 15.98 17.71
CA GLU A 214 -16.86 17.31 17.24
C GLU A 214 -18.16 17.29 16.42
N ILE A 215 -18.40 16.21 15.66
CA ILE A 215 -19.65 16.03 14.90
C ILE A 215 -20.77 15.38 15.70
N GLY A 216 -20.53 15.09 17.01
CA GLY A 216 -21.54 14.59 17.94
C GLY A 216 -21.79 13.09 17.87
N ALA A 217 -20.84 12.30 17.35
CA ALA A 217 -20.94 10.84 17.39
C ALA A 217 -20.70 10.33 18.82
N GLU A 218 -21.59 9.49 19.32
CA GLU A 218 -21.57 8.95 20.69
C GLU A 218 -22.07 7.50 20.72
N GLY A 219 -21.76 6.78 21.80
CA GLY A 219 -22.29 5.44 22.04
C GLY A 219 -21.85 4.41 21.00
N GLU A 220 -22.79 3.61 20.50
CA GLU A 220 -22.53 2.51 19.57
C GLU A 220 -22.06 3.01 18.19
N ASP A 221 -22.48 4.19 17.76
CA ASP A 221 -22.13 4.77 16.46
C ASP A 221 -20.72 5.39 16.44
N LEU A 222 -20.14 5.68 17.62
CA LEU A 222 -18.84 6.35 17.71
C LEU A 222 -17.75 5.58 17.01
N VAL A 223 -17.60 4.29 17.29
CA VAL A 223 -16.53 3.45 16.73
C VAL A 223 -16.63 3.34 15.21
N GLU A 224 -17.85 3.17 14.68
CA GLU A 224 -18.07 3.07 13.23
C GLU A 224 -17.79 4.40 12.54
N THR A 225 -18.21 5.50 13.13
CA THR A 225 -17.90 6.86 12.66
C THR A 225 -16.38 7.07 12.63
N VAL A 226 -15.66 6.71 13.70
CA VAL A 226 -14.19 6.83 13.77
C VAL A 226 -13.51 5.98 12.70
N ILE A 227 -14.02 4.77 12.41
CA ILE A 227 -13.49 3.91 11.34
C ILE A 227 -13.57 4.63 9.99
N GLY A 228 -14.73 5.18 9.64
CA GLY A 228 -14.93 5.95 8.40
C GLY A 228 -14.01 7.16 8.32
N LEU A 229 -14.00 8.01 9.35
CA LEU A 229 -13.14 9.20 9.42
C LEU A 229 -11.65 8.85 9.34
N ASN A 230 -11.21 7.77 10.00
CA ASN A 230 -9.81 7.34 9.92
C ASN A 230 -9.43 6.92 8.49
N VAL A 231 -10.32 6.21 7.77
CA VAL A 231 -10.12 5.86 6.35
C VAL A 231 -10.02 7.13 5.49
N GLU A 232 -10.92 8.08 5.68
CA GLU A 232 -10.90 9.35 4.94
C GLU A 232 -9.63 10.15 5.21
N ARG A 233 -9.24 10.32 6.48
CA ARG A 233 -8.02 11.04 6.89
C ARG A 233 -6.76 10.42 6.30
N VAL A 234 -6.63 9.09 6.35
CA VAL A 234 -5.50 8.38 5.76
C VAL A 234 -5.50 8.55 4.23
N SER A 235 -6.67 8.47 3.60
CA SER A 235 -6.80 8.68 2.15
C SER A 235 -6.37 10.09 1.74
N GLU A 236 -6.80 11.12 2.46
CA GLU A 236 -6.42 12.52 2.19
C GLU A 236 -4.93 12.78 2.47
N ALA A 237 -4.38 12.18 3.54
CA ALA A 237 -2.95 12.26 3.82
C ALA A 237 -2.11 11.64 2.68
N LEU A 238 -2.51 10.50 2.14
CA LEU A 238 -1.85 9.86 1.00
C LEU A 238 -1.98 10.69 -0.28
N LYS A 239 -3.16 11.29 -0.56
CA LYS A 239 -3.33 12.21 -1.70
C LYS A 239 -2.45 13.45 -1.59
N SER A 240 -2.14 13.88 -0.35
CA SER A 240 -1.32 15.04 -0.04
C SER A 240 0.17 14.73 0.08
N ASP A 241 0.57 13.46 0.07
CA ASP A 241 1.98 13.06 0.08
C ASP A 241 2.69 13.54 -1.19
N PRO A 242 3.92 14.09 -1.09
CA PRO A 242 4.61 14.67 -2.26
C PRO A 242 4.81 13.69 -3.42
N VAL A 243 5.06 12.40 -3.15
CA VAL A 243 5.27 11.38 -4.19
C VAL A 243 3.92 10.89 -4.73
N ILE A 244 3.06 10.36 -3.86
CA ILE A 244 1.75 9.81 -4.26
C ILE A 244 0.88 10.88 -4.90
N GLY A 245 0.86 12.10 -4.32
CA GLY A 245 0.09 13.23 -4.83
C GLY A 245 0.46 13.67 -6.24
N GLU A 246 1.73 13.50 -6.65
CA GLU A 246 2.15 13.77 -8.02
C GLU A 246 1.43 12.83 -9.02
N PHE A 247 1.31 11.54 -8.71
CA PHE A 247 0.59 10.58 -9.56
C PHE A 247 -0.92 10.83 -9.55
N VAL A 248 -1.48 11.26 -8.42
CA VAL A 248 -2.89 11.69 -8.33
C VAL A 248 -3.13 12.92 -9.21
N ALA A 249 -2.26 13.93 -9.15
CA ALA A 249 -2.36 15.15 -9.96
C ALA A 249 -2.24 14.86 -11.47
N LYS A 250 -1.39 13.91 -11.85
CA LYS A 250 -1.25 13.41 -13.23
C LYS A 250 -2.41 12.52 -13.68
N ARG A 251 -3.36 12.19 -12.81
CA ARG A 251 -4.48 11.27 -13.05
C ARG A 251 -4.07 9.84 -13.44
N SER A 252 -2.85 9.44 -13.13
CA SER A 252 -2.36 8.07 -13.30
C SER A 252 -2.66 7.16 -12.11
N LEU A 253 -2.96 7.77 -10.94
CA LEU A 253 -3.36 7.08 -9.72
C LEU A 253 -4.70 7.63 -9.21
N LYS A 254 -5.56 6.76 -8.71
CA LYS A 254 -6.72 7.12 -7.88
C LYS A 254 -6.54 6.54 -6.47
N VAL A 255 -6.72 7.38 -5.44
CA VAL A 255 -6.77 6.95 -4.04
C VAL A 255 -8.23 7.00 -3.59
N VAL A 256 -8.74 5.91 -3.02
CA VAL A 256 -10.13 5.78 -2.55
C VAL A 256 -10.16 5.15 -1.17
N GLY A 257 -11.14 5.53 -0.36
CA GLY A 257 -11.47 4.88 0.90
C GLY A 257 -12.51 3.79 0.72
N ALA A 258 -12.48 2.78 1.58
CA ALA A 258 -13.52 1.75 1.68
C ALA A 258 -13.55 1.17 3.10
N VAL A 259 -14.70 0.62 3.50
CA VAL A 259 -14.88 -0.07 4.78
C VAL A 259 -15.45 -1.46 4.52
N TYR A 260 -14.79 -2.47 5.07
CA TYR A 260 -15.22 -3.86 5.03
C TYR A 260 -16.07 -4.21 6.25
N ASP A 261 -17.26 -4.71 6.05
CA ASP A 261 -18.12 -5.21 7.10
C ASP A 261 -17.78 -6.69 7.41
N LEU A 262 -17.33 -6.95 8.66
CA LEU A 262 -16.95 -8.29 9.11
C LEU A 262 -18.13 -9.25 9.17
N SER A 263 -19.36 -8.76 9.31
CA SER A 263 -20.56 -9.58 9.49
C SER A 263 -21.17 -10.00 8.16
N THR A 264 -21.21 -9.10 7.19
CA THR A 264 -21.82 -9.34 5.87
C THR A 264 -20.79 -9.77 4.81
N GLY A 265 -19.52 -9.39 4.98
CA GLY A 265 -18.49 -9.57 3.98
C GLY A 265 -18.48 -8.48 2.89
N GLU A 266 -19.35 -7.50 2.97
CA GLU A 266 -19.48 -6.43 2.00
C GLU A 266 -18.42 -5.35 2.19
N VAL A 267 -18.01 -4.72 1.10
CA VAL A 267 -17.11 -3.56 1.09
C VAL A 267 -17.88 -2.34 0.61
N GLU A 268 -18.06 -1.38 1.50
CA GLU A 268 -18.63 -0.07 1.19
C GLU A 268 -17.52 0.88 0.74
N TRP A 269 -17.77 1.63 -0.34
CA TRP A 269 -16.82 2.58 -0.92
C TRP A 269 -17.20 4.01 -0.51
N LEU A 270 -16.24 4.74 0.03
CA LEU A 270 -16.40 6.14 0.46
C LEU A 270 -16.13 7.14 -0.66
#